data_0c2fa191f165ffcc59566a8153c1bb9b
#
_entry.id   0c2fa191f165ffcc59566a8153c1bb9b
#
_cell.length_a   1.000
_cell.length_b   1.000
_cell.length_c   1.000
_cell.angle_alpha   90.00
_cell.angle_beta   90.00
_cell.angle_gamma   90.00
#
_symmetry.space_group_name_H-M   'P 1'
#
loop_
_entity.id
_entity.type
_entity.pdbx_description
1 polymer ?
#
loop_
_entity_poly.entity_id
_entity_poly.type
_entity_poly.pdbx_seq_one_letter_code
_entity_poly.pdbx_strand_id
1 'polypeptide(L)'
;MRGGREMDNHFEVMWDLFRDIPSIEDPSVSVLDYYYWLNKRDPNYSLCRATVDRGRDAHTDNKFNLSDKACMEIMNLFFTPEEELQDKVITEYFSDEVLNSNFWLYWRTMFAFENWHSALEMKRYVTRFVHHLGGLPDFSALRFTRYNQYESMILPMVNYLEAHGVDFQFNTHVTDVRFSCDDAKDDNRKLATEIRLVHENNPAAIDAAEGCPKTARRS
;
A
#
# COMPACT_ATOMS: atom_id res chain seq x y z
N MET A 1 -11.70 -11.32 -6.02
CA MET A 1 -10.29 -11.11 -6.37
C MET A 1 -9.87 -9.75 -5.85
N ARG A 2 -8.79 -9.65 -5.09
CA ARG A 2 -8.35 -8.42 -4.40
C ARG A 2 -6.88 -8.17 -4.67
N GLY A 3 -6.49 -6.90 -4.64
CA GLY A 3 -5.13 -6.44 -4.86
C GLY A 3 -4.83 -6.07 -6.31
N GLY A 4 -4.00 -5.05 -6.47
CA GLY A 4 -3.48 -4.59 -7.74
C GLY A 4 -2.36 -5.48 -8.27
N ARG A 5 -1.69 -5.00 -9.30
CA ARG A 5 -0.51 -5.67 -9.89
C ARG A 5 0.72 -4.78 -9.88
N GLU A 6 0.53 -3.51 -9.56
CA GLU A 6 1.57 -2.49 -9.58
C GLU A 6 2.51 -2.67 -8.39
N MET A 7 3.81 -2.65 -8.67
CA MET A 7 4.87 -2.79 -7.69
C MET A 7 5.98 -1.78 -7.94
N ASP A 8 6.65 -1.38 -6.87
CA ASP A 8 7.85 -0.54 -6.93
C ASP A 8 9.11 -1.42 -6.79
N ASN A 9 10.09 -1.21 -7.64
CA ASN A 9 11.38 -1.88 -7.54
C ASN A 9 12.12 -1.53 -6.24
N HIS A 10 11.78 -0.40 -5.61
CA HIS A 10 12.37 0.08 -4.37
C HIS A 10 11.65 -0.41 -3.10
N PHE A 11 10.82 -1.41 -3.19
CA PHE A 11 10.31 -2.15 -2.03
C PHE A 11 11.35 -3.20 -1.59
N GLU A 12 12.56 -2.75 -1.21
CA GLU A 12 13.73 -3.60 -1.00
C GLU A 12 13.48 -4.71 0.02
N VAL A 13 12.85 -4.40 1.15
CA VAL A 13 12.53 -5.40 2.19
C VAL A 13 11.55 -6.46 1.68
N MET A 14 10.55 -6.03 0.91
CA MET A 14 9.60 -6.96 0.30
C MET A 14 10.30 -7.86 -0.73
N TRP A 15 11.11 -7.28 -1.61
CA TRP A 15 11.83 -8.05 -2.63
C TRP A 15 12.90 -8.96 -2.05
N ASP A 16 13.53 -8.58 -0.95
CA ASP A 16 14.45 -9.46 -0.21
C ASP A 16 13.73 -10.71 0.30
N LEU A 17 12.51 -10.56 0.84
CA LEU A 17 11.67 -11.70 1.22
C LEU A 17 11.33 -12.61 0.03
N PHE A 18 10.93 -12.04 -1.10
CA PHE A 18 10.49 -12.79 -2.28
C PHE A 18 11.63 -13.37 -3.12
N ARG A 19 12.89 -13.14 -2.75
CA ARG A 19 14.06 -13.73 -3.38
C ARG A 19 14.14 -15.24 -3.19
N ASP A 20 13.65 -15.74 -2.06
CA ASP A 20 13.75 -17.16 -1.69
C ASP A 20 12.41 -17.93 -1.86
N ILE A 21 11.33 -17.23 -2.20
CA ILE A 21 10.01 -17.83 -2.38
C ILE A 21 9.81 -18.25 -3.83
N PRO A 22 9.58 -19.55 -4.13
CA PRO A 22 9.34 -20.03 -5.49
C PRO A 22 8.11 -19.39 -6.13
N SER A 23 8.21 -19.04 -7.42
CA SER A 23 7.06 -18.57 -8.21
C SER A 23 6.07 -19.72 -8.46
N ILE A 24 4.77 -19.40 -8.55
CA ILE A 24 3.77 -20.40 -8.96
C ILE A 24 3.80 -20.69 -10.45
N GLU A 25 4.28 -19.75 -11.27
CA GLU A 25 4.39 -19.92 -12.74
C GLU A 25 5.54 -20.84 -13.12
N ASP A 26 6.64 -20.72 -12.39
CA ASP A 26 7.83 -21.54 -12.56
C ASP A 26 8.51 -21.75 -11.20
N PRO A 27 8.26 -22.87 -10.52
CA PRO A 27 8.84 -23.15 -9.21
C PRO A 27 10.37 -23.29 -9.18
N SER A 28 11.03 -23.30 -10.34
CA SER A 28 12.49 -23.32 -10.43
C SER A 28 13.14 -21.94 -10.24
N VAL A 29 12.34 -20.87 -10.28
CA VAL A 29 12.78 -19.50 -10.07
C VAL A 29 11.99 -18.83 -8.94
N SER A 30 12.57 -17.82 -8.30
CA SER A 30 11.89 -17.08 -7.26
C SER A 30 10.82 -16.13 -7.83
N VAL A 31 9.89 -15.70 -6.95
CA VAL A 31 8.93 -14.64 -7.31
C VAL A 31 9.65 -13.38 -7.78
N LEU A 32 10.77 -13.02 -7.14
CA LEU A 32 11.57 -11.86 -7.53
C LEU A 32 12.18 -12.03 -8.92
N ASP A 33 12.82 -13.18 -9.21
CA ASP A 33 13.44 -13.43 -10.50
C ASP A 33 12.40 -13.45 -11.63
N TYR A 34 11.25 -14.07 -11.38
CA TYR A 34 10.15 -14.09 -12.34
C TYR A 34 9.58 -12.68 -12.60
N TYR A 35 9.43 -11.86 -11.56
CA TYR A 35 9.02 -10.47 -11.69
C TYR A 35 10.00 -9.65 -12.54
N TYR A 36 11.30 -9.76 -12.30
CA TYR A 36 12.30 -9.09 -13.11
C TYR A 36 12.34 -9.59 -14.56
N TRP A 37 12.24 -10.89 -14.75
CA TRP A 37 12.17 -11.48 -16.09
C TRP A 37 10.96 -10.96 -16.88
N LEU A 38 9.78 -10.95 -16.29
CA LEU A 38 8.56 -10.45 -16.91
C LEU A 38 8.70 -8.99 -17.34
N ASN A 39 9.10 -8.12 -16.42
CA ASN A 39 9.20 -6.68 -16.67
C ASN A 39 10.37 -6.29 -17.60
N LYS A 40 11.41 -7.11 -17.71
CA LYS A 40 12.45 -6.94 -18.70
C LYS A 40 11.98 -7.32 -20.10
N ARG A 41 11.14 -8.34 -20.20
CA ARG A 41 10.59 -8.82 -21.47
C ARG A 41 9.46 -7.92 -21.99
N ASP A 42 8.64 -7.44 -21.11
CA ASP A 42 7.50 -6.56 -21.41
C ASP A 42 7.39 -5.43 -20.39
N PRO A 43 8.19 -4.36 -20.55
CA PRO A 43 8.23 -3.25 -19.58
C PRO A 43 6.90 -2.47 -19.50
N ASN A 44 6.03 -2.61 -20.49
CA ASN A 44 4.74 -1.93 -20.56
C ASN A 44 3.55 -2.91 -20.48
N TYR A 45 3.73 -4.01 -19.78
CA TYR A 45 2.75 -5.09 -19.69
C TYR A 45 1.33 -4.62 -19.29
N SER A 46 1.23 -3.54 -18.55
CA SER A 46 -0.06 -2.96 -18.16
C SER A 46 -0.07 -1.46 -18.42
N LEU A 47 -0.43 -1.08 -19.64
CA LEU A 47 -0.59 0.32 -20.01
C LEU A 47 -1.77 0.96 -19.27
N CYS A 48 -1.49 2.09 -18.62
CA CYS A 48 -2.51 2.94 -18.02
C CYS A 48 -2.64 4.24 -18.79
N ARG A 49 -3.80 4.89 -18.69
CA ARG A 49 -4.07 6.20 -19.27
C ARG A 49 -4.74 7.08 -18.25
N ALA A 50 -4.38 8.36 -18.25
CA ALA A 50 -5.11 9.36 -17.48
C ALA A 50 -6.48 9.61 -18.11
N THR A 51 -7.52 9.54 -17.33
CA THR A 51 -8.90 9.74 -17.78
C THR A 51 -9.60 10.81 -16.96
N VAL A 52 -10.56 11.48 -17.59
CA VAL A 52 -11.46 12.44 -16.96
C VAL A 52 -12.93 12.08 -17.32
N ASP A 53 -13.87 12.69 -16.67
CA ASP A 53 -15.29 12.60 -17.01
C ASP A 53 -15.78 11.16 -17.27
N ARG A 54 -15.51 10.26 -16.33
CA ARG A 54 -15.93 8.84 -16.38
C ARG A 54 -15.29 8.03 -17.51
N GLY A 55 -14.00 8.24 -17.75
CA GLY A 55 -13.20 7.39 -18.63
C GLY A 55 -12.92 7.97 -19.99
N ARG A 56 -13.24 9.25 -20.23
CA ARG A 56 -12.74 9.94 -21.42
C ARG A 56 -11.24 10.18 -21.31
N ASP A 57 -10.52 10.07 -22.42
CA ASP A 57 -9.10 10.39 -22.49
C ASP A 57 -8.89 11.86 -22.05
N ALA A 58 -7.96 12.09 -21.13
CA ALA A 58 -7.65 13.41 -20.62
C ALA A 58 -6.80 14.26 -21.58
N HIS A 59 -6.30 13.68 -22.69
CA HIS A 59 -5.48 14.34 -23.71
C HIS A 59 -4.32 15.14 -23.11
N THR A 60 -3.60 14.55 -22.19
CA THR A 60 -2.52 15.23 -21.42
C THR A 60 -1.23 15.40 -22.20
N ASP A 61 -1.09 14.76 -23.37
CA ASP A 61 0.12 14.75 -24.22
C ASP A 61 1.40 14.41 -23.47
N ASN A 62 1.29 13.59 -22.43
CA ASN A 62 2.37 13.20 -21.51
C ASN A 62 3.06 14.41 -20.81
N LYS A 63 2.34 15.49 -20.58
CA LYS A 63 2.84 16.70 -19.92
C LYS A 63 2.18 16.94 -18.58
N PHE A 64 2.94 17.49 -17.65
CA PHE A 64 2.41 17.86 -16.34
C PHE A 64 1.57 19.14 -16.34
N ASN A 65 1.81 20.05 -17.28
CA ASN A 65 1.17 21.37 -17.35
C ASN A 65 1.26 22.13 -16.02
N LEU A 66 2.47 22.14 -15.44
CA LEU A 66 2.76 22.92 -14.23
C LEU A 66 3.24 24.32 -14.63
N SER A 67 2.67 25.33 -13.98
CA SER A 67 3.24 26.68 -13.97
C SER A 67 4.48 26.74 -13.06
N ASP A 68 5.30 27.78 -13.20
CA ASP A 68 6.45 28.00 -12.31
C ASP A 68 6.00 28.08 -10.83
N LYS A 69 4.86 28.72 -10.58
CA LYS A 69 4.27 28.79 -9.24
C LYS A 69 3.89 27.42 -8.71
N ALA A 70 3.20 26.60 -9.52
CA ALA A 70 2.84 25.24 -9.14
C ALA A 70 4.07 24.34 -8.86
N CYS A 71 5.13 24.49 -9.67
CA CYS A 71 6.40 23.83 -9.41
C CYS A 71 6.99 24.24 -8.06
N MET A 72 6.99 25.53 -7.75
CA MET A 72 7.49 26.05 -6.47
C MET A 72 6.66 25.54 -5.27
N GLU A 73 5.34 25.45 -5.40
CA GLU A 73 4.49 24.91 -4.34
C GLU A 73 4.79 23.43 -4.07
N ILE A 74 4.98 22.63 -5.12
CA ILE A 74 5.38 21.21 -4.97
C ILE A 74 6.78 21.11 -4.36
N MET A 75 7.73 21.92 -4.78
CA MET A 75 9.07 21.96 -4.19
C MET A 75 9.04 22.36 -2.72
N ASN A 76 8.24 23.36 -2.36
CA ASN A 76 8.10 23.79 -0.97
C ASN A 76 7.56 22.70 -0.07
N LEU A 77 6.73 21.80 -0.59
CA LEU A 77 6.23 20.67 0.18
C LEU A 77 7.37 19.81 0.77
N PHE A 78 8.47 19.63 0.04
CA PHE A 78 9.63 18.87 0.53
C PHE A 78 10.29 19.54 1.75
N PHE A 79 10.29 20.88 1.79
CA PHE A 79 10.97 21.65 2.83
C PHE A 79 10.06 22.05 3.98
N THR A 80 8.74 21.97 3.82
CA THR A 80 7.79 22.30 4.88
C THR A 80 7.88 21.27 6.01
N PRO A 81 8.10 21.67 7.27
CA PRO A 81 8.09 20.76 8.41
C PRO A 81 6.78 19.95 8.52
N GLU A 82 6.87 18.71 8.99
CA GLU A 82 5.68 17.86 9.12
C GLU A 82 4.64 18.42 10.08
N GLU A 83 5.10 19.12 11.12
CA GLU A 83 4.25 19.76 12.13
C GLU A 83 3.36 20.85 11.53
N GLU A 84 3.81 21.53 10.49
CA GLU A 84 3.02 22.55 9.78
C GLU A 84 1.97 21.96 8.84
N LEU A 85 2.09 20.68 8.50
CA LEU A 85 1.20 19.95 7.60
C LEU A 85 0.20 19.06 8.33
N GLN A 86 0.39 18.84 9.62
CA GLN A 86 -0.31 17.79 10.38
C GLN A 86 -1.84 17.90 10.30
N ASP A 87 -2.36 19.11 10.34
CA ASP A 87 -3.80 19.37 10.35
C ASP A 87 -4.32 19.95 9.02
N LYS A 88 -3.48 20.01 7.98
CA LYS A 88 -3.85 20.55 6.68
C LYS A 88 -4.30 19.47 5.70
N VAL A 89 -5.32 19.79 4.94
CA VAL A 89 -5.70 19.02 3.75
C VAL A 89 -5.04 19.60 2.50
N ILE A 90 -5.00 18.83 1.44
CA ILE A 90 -4.32 19.18 0.17
C ILE A 90 -4.82 20.51 -0.40
N THR A 91 -6.13 20.77 -0.35
CA THR A 91 -6.73 22.04 -0.82
C THR A 91 -6.38 23.27 0.02
N GLU A 92 -5.92 23.09 1.24
CA GLU A 92 -5.47 24.20 2.09
C GLU A 92 -3.99 24.49 1.89
N TYR A 93 -3.25 23.57 1.28
CA TYR A 93 -1.82 23.72 1.03
C TYR A 93 -1.52 24.15 -0.40
N PHE A 94 -2.17 23.55 -1.40
CA PHE A 94 -1.94 23.80 -2.81
C PHE A 94 -2.97 24.76 -3.41
N SER A 95 -2.50 25.59 -4.32
CA SER A 95 -3.38 26.44 -5.13
C SER A 95 -4.07 25.66 -6.26
N ASP A 96 -5.08 26.28 -6.87
CA ASP A 96 -5.76 25.76 -8.04
C ASP A 96 -4.83 25.46 -9.22
N GLU A 97 -3.68 26.12 -9.30
CA GLU A 97 -2.70 25.87 -10.35
C GLU A 97 -2.08 24.46 -10.25
N VAL A 98 -1.86 23.95 -9.03
CA VAL A 98 -1.45 22.55 -8.81
C VAL A 98 -2.63 21.63 -9.02
N LEU A 99 -3.79 21.93 -8.41
CA LEU A 99 -4.95 21.03 -8.36
C LEU A 99 -5.62 20.84 -9.73
N ASN A 100 -5.47 21.79 -10.65
CA ASN A 100 -5.97 21.68 -12.03
C ASN A 100 -4.91 21.24 -13.05
N SER A 101 -3.69 20.91 -12.58
CA SER A 101 -2.62 20.45 -13.45
C SER A 101 -2.78 18.97 -13.83
N ASN A 102 -2.15 18.58 -14.94
CA ASN A 102 -2.05 17.17 -15.31
C ASN A 102 -1.19 16.38 -14.29
N PHE A 103 -0.22 17.04 -13.64
CA PHE A 103 0.54 16.42 -12.55
C PHE A 103 -0.41 15.90 -11.46
N TRP A 104 -1.35 16.72 -11.00
CA TRP A 104 -2.31 16.31 -9.98
C TRP A 104 -3.23 15.20 -10.47
N LEU A 105 -3.66 15.23 -11.73
CA LEU A 105 -4.45 14.17 -12.34
C LEU A 105 -3.69 12.83 -12.33
N TYR A 106 -2.41 12.81 -12.73
CA TYR A 106 -1.58 11.62 -12.69
C TYR A 106 -1.37 11.12 -11.27
N TRP A 107 -1.03 12.04 -10.36
CA TRP A 107 -0.78 11.72 -8.97
C TRP A 107 -1.99 11.06 -8.30
N ARG A 108 -3.17 11.66 -8.48
CA ARG A 108 -4.44 11.11 -7.98
C ARG A 108 -4.71 9.72 -8.55
N THR A 109 -4.49 9.54 -9.83
CA THR A 109 -4.74 8.27 -10.52
C THR A 109 -3.80 7.18 -10.02
N MET A 110 -2.50 7.49 -9.84
CA MET A 110 -1.49 6.51 -9.42
C MET A 110 -1.63 6.14 -7.94
N PHE A 111 -1.80 7.13 -7.08
CA PHE A 111 -1.74 6.93 -5.62
C PHE A 111 -3.09 7.04 -4.91
N ALA A 112 -4.19 7.13 -5.65
CA ALA A 112 -5.56 7.24 -5.14
C ALA A 112 -5.75 8.42 -4.16
N PHE A 113 -5.08 9.56 -4.42
CA PHE A 113 -5.28 10.77 -3.63
C PHE A 113 -6.55 11.50 -4.04
N GLU A 114 -7.12 12.21 -3.07
CA GLU A 114 -8.22 13.15 -3.25
C GLU A 114 -7.90 14.49 -2.62
N ASN A 115 -8.58 15.54 -3.06
CA ASN A 115 -8.33 16.92 -2.64
C ASN A 115 -8.45 17.14 -1.12
N TRP A 116 -9.26 16.33 -0.45
CA TRP A 116 -9.50 16.37 0.99
C TRP A 116 -8.54 15.51 1.82
N HIS A 117 -7.61 14.80 1.19
CA HIS A 117 -6.61 14.02 1.91
C HIS A 117 -5.57 14.92 2.58
N SER A 118 -4.84 14.35 3.53
CA SER A 118 -3.82 15.04 4.30
C SER A 118 -2.65 15.54 3.43
N ALA A 119 -2.26 16.80 3.61
CA ALA A 119 -1.07 17.36 2.98
C ALA A 119 0.22 16.69 3.51
N LEU A 120 0.23 16.26 4.77
CA LEU A 120 1.34 15.49 5.35
C LEU A 120 1.51 14.15 4.65
N GLU A 121 0.42 13.41 4.43
CA GLU A 121 0.47 12.16 3.67
C GLU A 121 0.99 12.40 2.24
N MET A 122 0.52 13.44 1.57
CA MET A 122 1.03 13.84 0.26
C MET A 122 2.54 14.07 0.28
N LYS A 123 3.07 14.80 1.27
CA LYS A 123 4.52 15.02 1.43
C LYS A 123 5.28 13.71 1.55
N ARG A 124 4.82 12.80 2.40
CA ARG A 124 5.46 11.51 2.63
C ARG A 124 5.49 10.67 1.36
N TYR A 125 4.38 10.65 0.61
CA TYR A 125 4.31 9.96 -0.67
C TYR A 125 5.22 10.59 -1.73
N VAL A 126 5.19 11.90 -1.89
CA VAL A 126 6.06 12.60 -2.85
C VAL A 126 7.54 12.35 -2.52
N THR A 127 7.91 12.41 -1.25
CA THR A 127 9.29 12.12 -0.80
C THR A 127 9.67 10.67 -1.10
N ARG A 128 8.77 9.71 -0.81
CA ARG A 128 9.02 8.28 -1.03
C ARG A 128 9.10 7.91 -2.51
N PHE A 129 8.27 8.52 -3.34
CA PHE A 129 8.11 8.19 -4.75
C PHE A 129 8.66 9.24 -5.72
N VAL A 130 9.58 10.09 -5.26
CA VAL A 130 10.19 11.13 -6.10
C VAL A 130 10.82 10.57 -7.38
N HIS A 131 11.38 9.37 -7.32
CA HIS A 131 11.99 8.67 -8.45
C HIS A 131 10.98 8.22 -9.52
N HIS A 132 9.68 8.18 -9.20
CA HIS A 132 8.62 7.87 -10.14
C HIS A 132 8.05 9.08 -10.88
N LEU A 133 8.39 10.30 -10.47
CA LEU A 133 7.80 11.52 -11.05
C LEU A 133 7.96 11.58 -12.58
N GLY A 134 9.13 11.22 -13.10
CA GLY A 134 9.38 11.20 -14.54
C GLY A 134 8.53 10.22 -15.34
N GLY A 135 8.08 9.14 -14.72
CA GLY A 135 7.26 8.09 -15.34
C GLY A 135 5.76 8.21 -15.05
N LEU A 136 5.30 9.25 -14.35
CA LEU A 136 3.89 9.45 -14.07
C LEU A 136 3.01 9.57 -15.33
N PRO A 137 3.43 10.28 -16.39
CA PRO A 137 2.57 10.50 -17.56
C PRO A 137 2.23 9.24 -18.34
N ASP A 138 3.13 8.27 -18.38
CA ASP A 138 2.97 7.02 -19.14
C ASP A 138 3.01 5.76 -18.26
N PHE A 139 3.14 5.93 -16.96
CA PHE A 139 3.29 4.88 -15.95
C PHE A 139 4.49 3.95 -16.17
N SER A 140 5.48 4.40 -16.96
CA SER A 140 6.69 3.61 -17.27
C SER A 140 7.55 3.31 -16.03
N ALA A 141 7.40 4.11 -14.96
CA ALA A 141 8.09 3.90 -13.69
C ALA A 141 7.52 2.71 -12.89
N LEU A 142 6.27 2.32 -13.13
CA LEU A 142 5.66 1.17 -12.47
C LEU A 142 6.09 -0.14 -13.12
N ARG A 143 6.08 -1.18 -12.32
CA ARG A 143 6.28 -2.56 -12.73
C ARG A 143 5.08 -3.39 -12.28
N PHE A 144 4.90 -4.52 -12.91
CA PHE A 144 3.68 -5.30 -12.74
C PHE A 144 3.99 -6.75 -12.49
N THR A 145 3.19 -7.38 -11.64
CA THR A 145 3.08 -8.83 -11.55
C THR A 145 2.20 -9.35 -12.68
N ARG A 146 2.34 -10.62 -13.07
CA ARG A 146 1.56 -11.22 -14.16
C ARG A 146 0.08 -11.31 -13.81
N TYR A 147 -0.22 -11.72 -12.60
CA TYR A 147 -1.56 -11.78 -12.06
C TYR A 147 -1.71 -10.74 -10.95
N ASN A 148 -2.85 -10.69 -10.27
CA ASN A 148 -3.03 -9.86 -9.10
C ASN A 148 -2.10 -10.29 -7.94
N GLN A 149 -2.07 -9.51 -6.88
CA GLN A 149 -1.19 -9.77 -5.73
C GLN A 149 -1.43 -11.13 -5.08
N TYR A 150 -2.67 -11.62 -5.11
CA TYR A 150 -2.96 -12.90 -4.48
C TYR A 150 -2.24 -14.06 -5.18
N GLU A 151 -2.43 -14.20 -6.48
CA GLU A 151 -1.81 -15.30 -7.24
C GLU A 151 -0.30 -15.12 -7.40
N SER A 152 0.17 -13.89 -7.60
CA SER A 152 1.58 -13.65 -7.89
C SER A 152 2.47 -13.59 -6.66
N MET A 153 1.92 -13.30 -5.47
CA MET A 153 2.71 -13.05 -4.26
C MET A 153 2.19 -13.80 -3.04
N ILE A 154 0.90 -13.66 -2.72
CA ILE A 154 0.35 -14.24 -1.47
C ILE A 154 0.31 -15.76 -1.55
N LEU A 155 -0.19 -16.31 -2.63
CA LEU A 155 -0.27 -17.76 -2.80
C LEU A 155 1.11 -18.45 -2.81
N PRO A 156 2.13 -17.94 -3.53
CA PRO A 156 3.50 -18.44 -3.41
C PRO A 156 4.02 -18.42 -1.97
N MET A 157 3.76 -17.34 -1.24
CA MET A 157 4.17 -17.20 0.16
C MET A 157 3.47 -18.20 1.07
N VAL A 158 2.17 -18.41 0.92
CA VAL A 158 1.41 -19.41 1.68
C VAL A 158 1.98 -20.80 1.42
N ASN A 159 2.14 -21.19 0.15
CA ASN A 159 2.71 -22.49 -0.23
C ASN A 159 4.12 -22.70 0.37
N TYR A 160 4.95 -21.66 0.33
CA TYR A 160 6.30 -21.71 0.91
C TYR A 160 6.25 -21.91 2.43
N LEU A 161 5.41 -21.17 3.13
CA LEU A 161 5.28 -21.27 4.58
C LEU A 161 4.71 -22.62 5.02
N GLU A 162 3.70 -23.13 4.33
CA GLU A 162 3.14 -24.48 4.58
C GLU A 162 4.21 -25.58 4.40
N ALA A 163 5.02 -25.47 3.34
CA ALA A 163 6.13 -26.40 3.12
C ALA A 163 7.21 -26.33 4.22
N HIS A 164 7.27 -25.23 4.98
CA HIS A 164 8.16 -25.04 6.12
C HIS A 164 7.47 -25.27 7.48
N GLY A 165 6.29 -25.87 7.50
CA GLY A 165 5.60 -26.32 8.72
C GLY A 165 4.75 -25.24 9.40
N VAL A 166 4.43 -24.14 8.71
CA VAL A 166 3.46 -23.15 9.22
C VAL A 166 2.05 -23.70 9.02
N ASP A 167 1.27 -23.72 10.10
CA ASP A 167 -0.14 -24.11 10.09
C ASP A 167 -1.04 -22.88 9.94
N PHE A 168 -1.80 -22.81 8.84
CA PHE A 168 -2.76 -21.73 8.58
C PHE A 168 -4.16 -22.17 9.00
N GLN A 169 -4.71 -21.51 10.02
CA GLN A 169 -6.08 -21.73 10.46
C GLN A 169 -7.01 -20.64 9.88
N PHE A 170 -7.52 -20.91 8.68
CA PHE A 170 -8.50 -20.05 8.03
C PHE A 170 -9.89 -20.16 8.69
N ASN A 171 -10.79 -19.25 8.33
CA ASN A 171 -12.15 -19.16 8.89
C ASN A 171 -12.14 -19.11 10.43
N THR A 172 -11.16 -18.41 10.97
CA THR A 172 -10.95 -18.28 12.41
C THR A 172 -10.93 -16.82 12.80
N HIS A 173 -11.84 -16.43 13.67
CA HIS A 173 -11.94 -15.06 14.20
C HIS A 173 -11.20 -14.97 15.54
N VAL A 174 -10.23 -14.07 15.64
CA VAL A 174 -9.55 -13.73 16.89
C VAL A 174 -10.41 -12.75 17.66
N THR A 175 -10.98 -13.17 18.79
CA THR A 175 -11.91 -12.35 19.58
C THR A 175 -11.21 -11.57 20.70
N ASP A 176 -10.09 -12.09 21.21
CA ASP A 176 -9.36 -11.45 22.31
C ASP A 176 -7.89 -11.90 22.33
N VAL A 177 -6.99 -11.02 22.77
CA VAL A 177 -5.61 -11.32 23.11
C VAL A 177 -5.33 -10.83 24.51
N ARG A 178 -5.02 -11.75 25.43
CA ARG A 178 -4.69 -11.41 26.81
C ARG A 178 -3.21 -11.20 26.99
N PHE A 179 -2.89 -10.21 27.77
CA PHE A 179 -1.51 -9.88 28.14
C PHE A 179 -1.35 -10.00 29.66
N SER A 180 -0.24 -10.58 30.10
CA SER A 180 0.24 -10.39 31.47
C SER A 180 1.16 -9.17 31.49
N CYS A 181 0.93 -8.30 32.51
CA CYS A 181 1.88 -7.26 32.86
C CYS A 181 2.63 -7.76 34.11
N ASP A 182 3.92 -7.96 34.03
CA ASP A 182 4.72 -8.29 35.21
C ASP A 182 5.07 -6.97 35.91
N ASP A 183 4.16 -6.52 36.80
CA ASP A 183 4.27 -5.26 37.54
C ASP A 183 5.46 -5.29 38.54
N ALA A 184 6.11 -6.45 38.70
CA ALA A 184 7.20 -6.64 39.67
C ALA A 184 8.59 -6.32 39.11
N LYS A 185 8.73 -6.10 37.81
CA LYS A 185 9.99 -5.73 37.16
C LYS A 185 9.82 -4.41 36.41
N ASP A 186 10.73 -3.52 36.61
CA ASP A 186 10.84 -2.17 36.01
C ASP A 186 10.91 -2.17 34.46
N ASP A 187 10.56 -3.26 33.81
CA ASP A 187 10.76 -3.55 32.38
C ASP A 187 9.49 -3.38 31.52
N ASN A 188 8.36 -3.06 32.09
CA ASN A 188 7.08 -2.77 31.38
C ASN A 188 6.76 -3.74 30.20
N ARG A 189 7.31 -4.96 30.22
CA ARG A 189 7.10 -5.97 29.17
C ARG A 189 5.70 -6.53 29.26
N LYS A 190 4.96 -6.38 28.16
CA LYS A 190 3.66 -7.01 27.96
C LYS A 190 3.87 -8.32 27.22
N LEU A 191 3.57 -9.44 27.86
CA LEU A 191 3.62 -10.76 27.24
C LEU A 191 2.21 -11.20 26.88
N ALA A 192 1.95 -11.51 25.62
CA ALA A 192 0.71 -12.15 25.21
C ALA A 192 0.67 -13.57 25.76
N THR A 193 -0.34 -13.91 26.55
CA THR A 193 -0.44 -15.19 27.28
C THR A 193 -1.56 -16.09 26.76
N GLU A 194 -2.58 -15.52 26.15
CA GLU A 194 -3.75 -16.26 25.66
C GLU A 194 -4.31 -15.57 24.42
N ILE A 195 -4.68 -16.36 23.42
CA ILE A 195 -5.45 -15.89 22.25
C ILE A 195 -6.78 -16.65 22.27
N ARG A 196 -7.89 -15.92 22.22
CA ARG A 196 -9.22 -16.50 22.10
C ARG A 196 -9.66 -16.52 20.65
N LEU A 197 -10.12 -17.67 20.18
CA LEU A 197 -10.48 -17.92 18.80
C LEU A 197 -11.92 -18.44 18.72
N VAL A 198 -12.61 -18.07 17.64
CA VAL A 198 -13.89 -18.65 17.24
C VAL A 198 -13.80 -19.06 15.78
N HIS A 199 -14.10 -20.32 15.48
CA HIS A 199 -14.17 -20.81 14.11
C HIS A 199 -15.53 -20.47 13.49
N GLU A 200 -15.56 -20.06 12.22
CA GLU A 200 -16.79 -19.65 11.50
C GLU A 200 -17.86 -20.75 11.38
N ASN A 201 -17.53 -21.99 11.66
CA ASN A 201 -18.50 -23.09 11.73
C ASN A 201 -19.50 -22.96 12.91
N ASN A 202 -19.31 -21.94 13.76
CA ASN A 202 -20.24 -21.61 14.85
C ASN A 202 -20.59 -20.10 14.84
N PRO A 203 -21.45 -19.65 13.91
CA PRO A 203 -21.81 -18.23 13.78
C PRO A 203 -22.44 -17.62 15.05
N ALA A 204 -23.17 -18.42 15.85
CA ALA A 204 -23.75 -17.91 17.12
C ALA A 204 -22.69 -17.55 18.17
N ALA A 205 -21.49 -18.12 18.10
CA ALA A 205 -20.39 -17.77 18.99
C ALA A 205 -19.67 -16.49 18.54
N ILE A 206 -19.67 -16.20 17.24
CA ILE A 206 -19.11 -14.94 16.68
C ILE A 206 -20.00 -13.76 17.11
N ASP A 207 -21.31 -13.86 16.94
CA ASP A 207 -22.26 -12.83 17.34
C ASP A 207 -22.21 -12.55 18.84
N ALA A 208 -22.04 -13.59 19.66
CA ALA A 208 -21.89 -13.47 21.12
C ALA A 208 -20.58 -12.78 21.52
N ALA A 209 -19.50 -12.97 20.77
CA ALA A 209 -18.20 -12.33 21.00
C ALA A 209 -18.22 -10.85 20.59
N GLU A 210 -18.91 -10.51 19.51
CA GLU A 210 -19.08 -9.12 19.06
C GLU A 210 -20.01 -8.31 19.97
N GLY A 211 -20.97 -8.98 20.61
CA GLY A 211 -21.90 -8.36 21.58
C GLY A 211 -21.32 -8.13 22.98
N CYS A 212 -20.08 -8.56 23.24
CA CYS A 212 -19.45 -8.30 24.53
C CYS A 212 -19.12 -6.80 24.67
N PRO A 213 -19.61 -6.09 25.70
CA PRO A 213 -19.38 -4.66 25.85
C PRO A 213 -17.89 -4.40 25.97
N LYS A 214 -17.37 -3.54 25.08
CA LYS A 214 -16.01 -2.99 25.15
C LYS A 214 -15.87 -2.34 26.52
N THR A 215 -15.18 -3.02 27.44
CA THR A 215 -14.89 -2.44 28.75
C THR A 215 -14.22 -1.09 28.55
N ALA A 216 -14.84 -0.07 29.11
CA ALA A 216 -14.45 1.32 29.02
C ALA A 216 -12.95 1.48 29.33
N ARG A 217 -12.22 2.13 28.43
CA ARG A 217 -10.90 2.65 28.73
C ARG A 217 -11.04 3.56 29.94
N ARG A 218 -10.45 3.19 31.06
CA ARG A 218 -10.24 4.14 32.14
C ARG A 218 -9.16 5.12 31.69
N SER A 219 -9.54 6.38 31.76
CA SER A 219 -8.71 7.59 31.60
C SER A 219 -7.48 7.56 32.50
#